data_dafa278a8f43aa6c6c5183810653825d
#
_entry.id   dafa278a8f43aa6c6c5183810653825d
#
_cell.length_a   1.000
_cell.length_b   1.000
_cell.length_c   1.000
_cell.angle_alpha   90.00
_cell.angle_beta   90.00
_cell.angle_gamma   90.00
#
_symmetry.space_group_name_H-M   'P 1'
#
loop_
_entity.id
_entity.type
_entity.pdbx_description
1 polymer ?
#
loop_
_entity_poly.entity_id
_entity_poly.type
_entity_poly.pdbx_seq_one_letter_code
_entity_poly.pdbx_strand_id
1 'polypeptide(L)'
;MNKEVLSNQALKKTHLVSCEVFDRRLEEHLKPSQKKDQQISLNLINTRLWLNDLGQKYNRTVTVDTIPDEAWVEKLNNYDIFWFMGIYLPSQFSANHAKKYTHQYTYALPDINPDKDVVASPFAIADYLPNPHLVESWEAWDKMVKKLHEADKKVYVDFVPNHTAVDHPWAREHPEYFIQGSRDQFLKNPNLYQAIGGQNGQTHYLAHGKDPNYPEWSDTLQLNYGQEVVHHIMTEKLLSLVEHVDGVRCDMAMLLNPSTFLRTWGWTLNEEEKQYIQNHQFWQEAIPKAKAKAQSLNKLDFEFMAEAYWEKDVLAKNFDYIYRDELYKHLVRVARGENPYHLKEHIAHLLECAQNQGQCKDTVYLENHDEERAIKTMGKEFSQAAAALISFLPNTMLLINQGQDEGRTIRPPMQITRSPQEKSDQQLKSYYQNLLQLKQSKLFREGQWSMAKAHGQATNLIVLEVISSDQTIKALVCINMGKNQTQAYVPQQNNYRVISSYQLNKNLYSHLENKETSFNLNLAPYNTELIFFAS
;
A
#
# COMPACT_ATOMS: atom_id res chain seq x y z
N MET A 1 4.02 23.20 21.76
CA MET A 1 2.71 22.73 22.30
C MET A 1 2.95 21.39 22.97
N ASN A 2 2.43 21.17 24.16
CA ASN A 2 2.84 20.08 25.06
C ASN A 2 2.55 18.68 24.48
N LYS A 3 3.52 17.75 24.65
CA LYS A 3 3.36 16.29 24.40
C LYS A 3 2.03 15.71 24.97
N GLU A 4 1.52 16.29 26.05
CA GLU A 4 0.23 15.93 26.68
C GLU A 4 -1.00 16.26 25.83
N VAL A 5 -0.97 17.21 24.90
CA VAL A 5 -2.16 17.61 24.15
C VAL A 5 -2.45 16.66 22.99
N LEU A 6 -1.42 16.19 22.25
CA LEU A 6 -1.59 15.19 21.20
C LEU A 6 -1.83 13.79 21.79
N SER A 7 -1.15 13.44 22.89
CA SER A 7 -1.37 12.16 23.58
C SER A 7 -2.70 12.12 24.33
N ASN A 8 -3.15 13.21 24.96
CA ASN A 8 -4.39 13.25 25.74
C ASN A 8 -5.65 13.41 24.89
N GLN A 9 -5.58 14.04 23.70
CA GLN A 9 -6.73 14.07 22.76
C GLN A 9 -6.83 12.78 21.94
N ALA A 10 -5.71 12.17 21.54
CA ALA A 10 -5.68 10.88 20.86
C ALA A 10 -6.08 9.72 21.79
N LEU A 11 -5.69 9.77 23.07
CA LEU A 11 -6.00 8.73 24.07
C LEU A 11 -7.43 8.80 24.65
N LYS A 12 -8.19 9.86 24.39
CA LYS A 12 -9.52 10.07 25.02
C LYS A 12 -10.71 9.51 24.24
N LYS A 13 -10.57 8.58 23.30
CA LYS A 13 -11.72 7.80 22.76
C LYS A 13 -11.30 6.50 22.09
N THR A 14 -10.76 5.57 22.82
CA THR A 14 -10.86 4.14 22.47
C THR A 14 -12.26 3.64 22.83
N HIS A 15 -13.24 3.89 21.97
CA HIS A 15 -14.62 3.47 22.17
C HIS A 15 -14.87 1.96 21.97
N LEU A 16 -13.85 1.15 21.69
CA LEU A 16 -13.98 -0.31 21.72
C LEU A 16 -14.23 -0.87 23.13
N VAL A 17 -13.95 -0.09 24.18
CA VAL A 17 -14.01 -0.55 25.60
C VAL A 17 -15.12 0.14 26.39
N SER A 18 -16.06 0.84 25.78
CA SER A 18 -17.18 1.46 26.52
C SER A 18 -18.40 0.54 26.71
N CYS A 19 -18.39 -0.65 26.16
CA CYS A 19 -19.30 -1.71 26.56
C CYS A 19 -18.59 -2.56 27.63
N GLU A 20 -19.20 -2.82 28.74
CA GLU A 20 -18.74 -3.68 29.81
C GLU A 20 -18.19 -4.98 29.22
N VAL A 21 -16.86 -5.06 29.03
CA VAL A 21 -16.18 -6.30 28.67
C VAL A 21 -16.14 -7.12 29.95
N PHE A 22 -16.91 -8.18 29.99
CA PHE A 22 -17.15 -8.95 31.20
C PHE A 22 -15.96 -9.82 31.65
N ASP A 23 -14.92 -10.00 30.81
CA ASP A 23 -13.71 -10.72 31.15
C ASP A 23 -12.48 -9.80 31.08
N ARG A 24 -11.85 -9.55 32.24
CA ARG A 24 -10.66 -8.68 32.36
C ARG A 24 -9.47 -9.17 31.54
N ARG A 25 -9.37 -10.46 31.27
CA ARG A 25 -8.31 -11.04 30.44
C ARG A 25 -8.50 -10.63 28.99
N LEU A 26 -9.73 -10.68 28.47
CA LEU A 26 -10.05 -10.21 27.12
C LEU A 26 -9.76 -8.71 26.98
N GLU A 27 -10.15 -7.88 27.95
CA GLU A 27 -9.82 -6.45 27.94
C GLU A 27 -8.33 -6.20 27.79
N GLU A 28 -7.48 -6.92 28.55
CA GLU A 28 -6.02 -6.77 28.48
C GLU A 28 -5.47 -7.17 27.11
N HIS A 29 -6.02 -8.20 26.49
CA HIS A 29 -5.60 -8.67 25.16
C HIS A 29 -6.13 -7.79 24.01
N LEU A 30 -7.18 -7.03 24.23
CA LEU A 30 -7.71 -6.05 23.26
C LEU A 30 -7.04 -4.66 23.35
N LYS A 31 -6.17 -4.42 24.34
CA LYS A 31 -5.33 -3.21 24.37
C LYS A 31 -4.33 -3.20 23.20
N PRO A 32 -3.94 -2.00 22.71
CA PRO A 32 -2.93 -1.89 21.66
C PRO A 32 -1.63 -2.62 22.01
N SER A 33 -1.09 -3.34 21.06
CA SER A 33 0.23 -3.99 21.19
C SER A 33 1.34 -2.96 21.10
N GLN A 34 2.41 -3.20 21.88
CA GLN A 34 3.68 -2.48 21.73
C GLN A 34 4.54 -3.05 20.60
N LYS A 35 4.28 -4.29 20.16
CA LYS A 35 4.96 -4.91 19.01
C LYS A 35 4.34 -4.42 17.71
N LYS A 36 5.13 -3.79 16.86
CA LYS A 36 4.67 -3.17 15.61
C LYS A 36 5.23 -3.84 14.35
N ASP A 37 5.98 -4.90 14.50
CA ASP A 37 6.60 -5.65 13.42
C ASP A 37 5.68 -6.65 12.74
N GLN A 38 4.50 -6.91 13.33
CA GLN A 38 3.51 -7.83 12.78
C GLN A 38 2.18 -7.11 12.50
N GLN A 39 1.49 -7.52 11.43
CA GLN A 39 0.19 -6.96 11.02
C GLN A 39 0.16 -5.42 10.94
N ILE A 40 1.08 -4.87 10.16
CA ILE A 40 1.25 -3.43 9.95
C ILE A 40 0.08 -2.87 9.13
N SER A 41 -0.30 -1.62 9.41
CA SER A 41 -1.28 -0.87 8.61
C SER A 41 -0.62 0.33 7.96
N LEU A 42 -0.69 0.40 6.62
CA LEU A 42 -0.16 1.49 5.81
C LEU A 42 -1.31 2.29 5.17
N ASN A 43 -1.28 3.60 5.30
CA ASN A 43 -2.16 4.50 4.54
C ASN A 43 -1.44 5.07 3.32
N LEU A 44 -1.91 4.71 2.13
CA LEU A 44 -1.50 5.37 0.90
C LEU A 44 -2.21 6.72 0.80
N ILE A 45 -1.45 7.79 0.73
CA ILE A 45 -1.93 9.17 0.59
C ILE A 45 -1.52 9.70 -0.77
N ASN A 46 -2.50 10.04 -1.62
CA ASN A 46 -2.24 10.90 -2.77
C ASN A 46 -2.04 12.32 -2.23
N THR A 47 -0.78 12.71 -2.06
CA THR A 47 -0.40 13.94 -1.35
C THR A 47 -1.07 15.16 -1.94
N ARG A 48 -1.07 15.28 -3.26
CA ARG A 48 -1.67 16.39 -3.98
C ARG A 48 -3.17 16.52 -3.71
N LEU A 49 -3.91 15.42 -3.84
CA LEU A 49 -5.35 15.42 -3.62
C LEU A 49 -5.69 15.73 -2.16
N TRP A 50 -4.99 15.09 -1.23
CA TRP A 50 -5.25 15.29 0.19
C TRP A 50 -4.98 16.73 0.65
N LEU A 51 -3.86 17.32 0.25
CA LEU A 51 -3.54 18.71 0.58
C LEU A 51 -4.54 19.69 -0.05
N ASN A 52 -4.99 19.42 -1.28
CA ASN A 52 -6.05 20.22 -1.91
C ASN A 52 -7.37 20.12 -1.14
N ASP A 53 -7.82 18.92 -0.76
CA ASP A 53 -9.04 18.70 0.03
C ASP A 53 -8.97 19.42 1.40
N LEU A 54 -7.81 19.37 2.06
CA LEU A 54 -7.57 20.14 3.28
C LEU A 54 -7.60 21.65 3.02
N GLY A 55 -7.01 22.10 1.92
CA GLY A 55 -7.03 23.49 1.49
C GLY A 55 -8.46 24.02 1.32
N GLN A 56 -9.31 23.24 0.66
CA GLN A 56 -10.74 23.56 0.51
C GLN A 56 -11.47 23.57 1.87
N LYS A 57 -11.24 22.55 2.71
CA LYS A 57 -11.87 22.42 4.03
C LYS A 57 -11.53 23.59 4.96
N TYR A 58 -10.26 24.05 4.95
CA TYR A 58 -9.78 25.10 5.86
C TYR A 58 -9.68 26.48 5.19
N ASN A 59 -10.10 26.61 3.94
CA ASN A 59 -10.07 27.84 3.12
C ASN A 59 -8.68 28.53 3.12
N ARG A 60 -7.62 27.76 2.96
CA ARG A 60 -6.23 28.22 2.86
C ARG A 60 -5.37 27.24 2.07
N THR A 61 -4.23 27.67 1.54
CA THR A 61 -3.22 26.74 1.03
C THR A 61 -2.68 25.86 2.16
N VAL A 62 -2.60 24.57 1.92
CA VAL A 62 -2.03 23.58 2.85
C VAL A 62 -0.86 22.88 2.18
N THR A 63 0.30 22.91 2.81
CA THR A 63 1.51 22.16 2.49
C THR A 63 1.74 21.11 3.57
N VAL A 64 2.68 20.16 3.37
CA VAL A 64 2.88 19.05 4.32
C VAL A 64 3.19 19.49 5.75
N ASP A 65 3.93 20.58 5.92
CA ASP A 65 4.29 21.13 7.24
C ASP A 65 3.18 21.97 7.88
N THR A 66 2.17 22.38 7.09
CA THR A 66 1.02 23.17 7.56
C THR A 66 -0.27 22.39 7.69
N ILE A 67 -0.21 21.06 7.57
CA ILE A 67 -1.38 20.18 7.79
C ILE A 67 -1.90 20.40 9.21
N PRO A 68 -3.22 20.71 9.37
CA PRO A 68 -3.84 20.89 10.68
C PRO A 68 -3.76 19.64 11.55
N ASP A 69 -3.59 19.83 12.86
CA ASP A 69 -3.51 18.72 13.82
C ASP A 69 -4.75 17.83 13.80
N GLU A 70 -5.93 18.42 13.60
CA GLU A 70 -7.20 17.70 13.53
C GLU A 70 -7.28 16.73 12.36
N ALA A 71 -6.57 17.02 11.26
CA ALA A 71 -6.50 16.12 10.10
C ALA A 71 -5.69 14.85 10.39
N TRP A 72 -4.79 14.91 11.37
CA TRP A 72 -3.98 13.78 11.81
C TRP A 72 -4.64 12.87 12.84
N VAL A 73 -5.51 13.41 13.70
CA VAL A 73 -6.05 12.69 14.89
C VAL A 73 -6.61 11.31 14.50
N GLU A 74 -7.42 11.25 13.46
CA GLU A 74 -8.04 10.00 13.03
C GLU A 74 -7.02 9.04 12.39
N LYS A 75 -6.11 9.56 11.55
CA LYS A 75 -5.10 8.77 10.86
C LYS A 75 -4.08 8.17 11.82
N LEU A 76 -3.60 8.93 12.80
CA LEU A 76 -2.59 8.49 13.77
C LEU A 76 -3.05 7.29 14.61
N ASN A 77 -4.36 7.18 14.88
CA ASN A 77 -4.90 6.05 15.64
C ASN A 77 -5.02 4.75 14.83
N ASN A 78 -5.06 4.83 13.50
CA ASN A 78 -5.41 3.72 12.64
C ASN A 78 -4.21 3.11 11.88
N TYR A 79 -3.18 3.91 11.61
CA TYR A 79 -2.09 3.49 10.73
C TYR A 79 -0.73 3.55 11.44
N ASP A 80 0.16 2.65 11.04
CA ASP A 80 1.55 2.58 11.50
C ASP A 80 2.49 3.32 10.53
N ILE A 81 2.16 3.30 9.24
CA ILE A 81 2.96 3.87 8.15
C ILE A 81 2.09 4.78 7.28
N PHE A 82 2.66 5.91 6.85
CA PHE A 82 2.07 6.80 5.86
C PHE A 82 2.94 6.82 4.62
N TRP A 83 2.40 6.37 3.49
CA TRP A 83 3.05 6.49 2.19
C TRP A 83 2.50 7.70 1.45
N PHE A 84 3.34 8.72 1.28
CA PHE A 84 3.03 9.94 0.54
C PHE A 84 3.44 9.80 -0.92
N MET A 85 2.46 9.60 -1.79
CA MET A 85 2.67 9.48 -3.22
C MET A 85 2.78 10.86 -3.87
N GLY A 86 3.78 11.05 -4.75
CA GLY A 86 3.86 12.20 -5.65
C GLY A 86 4.39 13.49 -5.00
N ILE A 87 5.41 13.40 -4.17
CA ILE A 87 6.00 14.56 -3.45
C ILE A 87 7.11 15.27 -4.24
N TYR A 88 7.57 14.70 -5.34
CA TYR A 88 8.73 15.19 -6.08
C TYR A 88 8.40 16.24 -7.14
N LEU A 89 9.45 16.90 -7.64
CA LEU A 89 9.35 17.91 -8.69
C LEU A 89 8.67 17.33 -9.94
N PRO A 90 7.51 17.88 -10.34
CA PRO A 90 6.73 17.34 -11.45
C PRO A 90 7.30 17.74 -12.80
N SER A 91 7.15 16.86 -13.78
CA SER A 91 7.50 17.10 -15.18
C SER A 91 6.54 18.08 -15.86
N GLN A 92 7.09 19.13 -16.47
CA GLN A 92 6.29 20.03 -17.31
C GLN A 92 5.86 19.34 -18.62
N PHE A 93 6.72 18.47 -19.16
CA PHE A 93 6.38 17.66 -20.35
C PHE A 93 5.18 16.75 -20.05
N SER A 94 5.22 16.00 -18.95
CA SER A 94 4.12 15.11 -18.54
C SER A 94 2.82 15.90 -18.31
N ALA A 95 2.88 17.06 -17.66
CA ALA A 95 1.71 17.92 -17.48
C ALA A 95 1.10 18.38 -18.82
N ASN A 96 1.93 18.86 -19.76
CA ASN A 96 1.48 19.25 -21.08
C ASN A 96 0.96 18.07 -21.91
N HIS A 97 1.55 16.89 -21.73
CA HIS A 97 1.08 15.66 -22.36
C HIS A 97 -0.30 15.27 -21.81
N ALA A 98 -0.47 15.25 -20.49
CA ALA A 98 -1.73 14.91 -19.82
C ALA A 98 -2.88 15.84 -20.22
N LYS A 99 -2.62 17.14 -20.42
CA LYS A 99 -3.62 18.11 -20.88
C LYS A 99 -4.25 17.74 -22.22
N LYS A 100 -3.53 17.07 -23.12
CA LYS A 100 -4.07 16.59 -24.42
C LYS A 100 -5.17 15.53 -24.23
N TYR A 101 -5.15 14.84 -23.10
CA TYR A 101 -6.08 13.76 -22.75
C TYR A 101 -7.10 14.15 -21.70
N THR A 102 -7.33 15.46 -21.45
CA THR A 102 -8.27 15.95 -20.43
C THR A 102 -9.66 15.31 -20.53
N HIS A 103 -10.13 15.01 -21.75
CA HIS A 103 -11.41 14.34 -21.96
C HIS A 103 -11.50 12.96 -21.28
N GLN A 104 -10.39 12.29 -21.04
CA GLN A 104 -10.35 11.01 -20.34
C GLN A 104 -10.55 11.15 -18.82
N TYR A 105 -10.43 12.35 -18.26
CA TYR A 105 -10.55 12.61 -16.83
C TYR A 105 -11.92 13.14 -16.42
N THR A 106 -12.81 13.41 -17.40
CA THR A 106 -14.16 13.96 -17.16
C THR A 106 -15.06 13.06 -16.33
N TYR A 107 -14.79 11.73 -16.28
CA TYR A 107 -15.53 10.81 -15.41
C TYR A 107 -15.27 11.09 -13.93
N ALA A 108 -14.08 11.59 -13.59
CA ALA A 108 -13.69 11.94 -12.23
C ALA A 108 -14.02 13.40 -11.90
N LEU A 109 -13.84 14.30 -12.85
CA LEU A 109 -14.08 15.73 -12.74
C LEU A 109 -14.91 16.21 -13.96
N PRO A 110 -16.25 16.19 -13.88
CA PRO A 110 -17.09 16.61 -15.01
C PRO A 110 -16.91 18.08 -15.42
N ASP A 111 -16.46 18.92 -14.49
CA ASP A 111 -16.18 20.35 -14.65
C ASP A 111 -14.67 20.66 -14.80
N ILE A 112 -13.87 19.69 -15.22
CA ILE A 112 -12.41 19.78 -15.29
C ILE A 112 -11.94 20.97 -16.15
N ASN A 113 -11.02 21.76 -15.58
CA ASN A 113 -10.30 22.81 -16.31
C ASN A 113 -8.86 22.34 -16.55
N PRO A 114 -8.43 22.15 -17.83
CA PRO A 114 -7.10 21.62 -18.13
C PRO A 114 -5.95 22.40 -17.51
N ASP A 115 -6.08 23.73 -17.41
CA ASP A 115 -5.00 24.59 -16.92
C ASP A 115 -4.89 24.64 -15.40
N LYS A 116 -5.97 24.33 -14.70
CA LYS A 116 -6.03 24.33 -13.23
C LYS A 116 -5.97 22.94 -12.63
N ASP A 117 -6.63 21.98 -13.27
CA ASP A 117 -6.91 20.67 -12.68
C ASP A 117 -5.98 19.57 -13.21
N VAL A 118 -5.32 19.77 -14.40
CA VAL A 118 -4.48 18.75 -15.01
C VAL A 118 -3.00 19.05 -14.79
N VAL A 119 -2.27 18.04 -14.30
CA VAL A 119 -0.86 18.11 -13.89
C VAL A 119 -0.10 16.87 -14.36
N ALA A 120 1.19 16.82 -14.07
CA ALA A 120 2.03 15.66 -14.36
C ALA A 120 1.59 14.40 -13.60
N SER A 121 1.90 13.24 -14.20
CA SER A 121 1.94 11.96 -13.45
C SER A 121 2.92 12.07 -12.29
N PRO A 122 2.61 11.54 -11.10
CA PRO A 122 3.54 11.49 -9.97
C PRO A 122 4.75 10.59 -10.23
N PHE A 123 4.68 9.71 -11.22
CA PHE A 123 5.75 8.78 -11.62
C PHE A 123 6.60 9.29 -12.79
N ALA A 124 6.22 10.38 -13.45
CA ALA A 124 7.08 11.11 -14.38
C ALA A 124 7.88 12.17 -13.61
N ILE A 125 8.93 11.73 -12.91
CA ILE A 125 9.71 12.55 -11.99
C ILE A 125 10.74 13.36 -12.77
N ALA A 126 10.67 14.71 -12.67
CA ALA A 126 11.67 15.61 -13.27
C ALA A 126 12.97 15.66 -12.45
N ASP A 127 12.90 15.58 -11.13
CA ASP A 127 14.00 15.31 -10.21
C ASP A 127 13.45 14.87 -8.84
N TYR A 128 14.30 14.20 -8.02
CA TYR A 128 14.01 13.83 -6.62
C TYR A 128 14.15 15.00 -5.65
N LEU A 129 13.79 16.20 -6.11
CA LEU A 129 13.65 17.40 -5.29
C LEU A 129 12.19 17.55 -4.82
N PRO A 130 11.93 18.16 -3.66
CA PRO A 130 10.58 18.41 -3.20
C PRO A 130 9.78 19.26 -4.19
N ASN A 131 8.51 18.92 -4.39
CA ASN A 131 7.59 19.76 -5.13
C ASN A 131 7.24 21.02 -4.30
N PRO A 132 7.64 22.23 -4.72
CA PRO A 132 7.48 23.44 -3.90
C PRO A 132 6.02 23.81 -3.61
N HIS A 133 5.07 23.29 -4.39
CA HIS A 133 3.63 23.53 -4.17
C HIS A 133 3.01 22.60 -3.13
N LEU A 134 3.68 21.50 -2.78
CA LEU A 134 3.17 20.49 -1.84
C LEU A 134 4.03 20.38 -0.58
N VAL A 135 5.35 20.41 -0.76
CA VAL A 135 6.34 20.11 0.27
C VAL A 135 7.17 21.34 0.65
N GLU A 136 7.29 22.32 -0.24
CA GLU A 136 8.11 23.52 -0.11
C GLU A 136 9.62 23.22 -0.10
N SER A 137 10.12 22.49 0.91
CA SER A 137 11.55 22.10 1.03
C SER A 137 11.70 20.80 1.82
N TRP A 138 12.92 20.20 1.81
CA TRP A 138 13.22 19.06 2.67
C TRP A 138 13.14 19.41 4.15
N GLU A 139 13.46 20.64 4.56
CA GLU A 139 13.32 21.10 5.94
C GLU A 139 11.85 21.13 6.39
N ALA A 140 10.94 21.56 5.51
CA ALA A 140 9.50 21.54 5.78
C ALA A 140 8.99 20.10 5.87
N TRP A 141 9.47 19.21 4.98
CA TRP A 141 9.20 17.79 5.04
C TRP A 141 9.65 17.15 6.34
N ASP A 142 10.90 17.39 6.74
CA ASP A 142 11.49 16.81 7.95
C ASP A 142 10.76 17.25 9.23
N LYS A 143 10.21 18.46 9.28
CA LYS A 143 9.33 18.90 10.38
C LYS A 143 8.07 18.04 10.47
N MET A 144 7.43 17.69 9.33
CA MET A 144 6.26 16.82 9.29
C MET A 144 6.65 15.39 9.69
N VAL A 145 7.75 14.85 9.14
CA VAL A 145 8.27 13.52 9.50
C VAL A 145 8.55 13.43 11.00
N LYS A 146 9.23 14.42 11.57
CA LYS A 146 9.49 14.49 13.02
C LYS A 146 8.20 14.44 13.85
N LYS A 147 7.17 15.16 13.43
CA LYS A 147 5.85 15.11 14.09
C LYS A 147 5.24 13.72 14.06
N LEU A 148 5.37 13.00 12.94
CA LEU A 148 4.89 11.64 12.80
C LEU A 148 5.72 10.66 13.65
N HIS A 149 7.03 10.83 13.73
CA HIS A 149 7.91 10.08 14.63
C HIS A 149 7.57 10.29 16.11
N GLU A 150 7.19 11.51 16.52
CA GLU A 150 6.72 11.78 17.89
C GLU A 150 5.43 11.01 18.22
N ALA A 151 4.63 10.66 17.22
CA ALA A 151 3.46 9.79 17.32
C ALA A 151 3.79 8.30 17.05
N ASP A 152 5.09 7.95 16.93
CA ASP A 152 5.58 6.59 16.67
C ASP A 152 5.04 6.01 15.34
N LYS A 153 5.12 6.82 14.26
CA LYS A 153 4.71 6.49 12.90
C LYS A 153 5.88 6.57 11.94
N LYS A 154 5.89 5.70 10.92
CA LYS A 154 6.87 5.70 9.82
C LYS A 154 6.33 6.44 8.60
N VAL A 155 7.24 6.96 7.79
CA VAL A 155 6.95 7.70 6.56
C VAL A 155 7.63 7.05 5.37
N TYR A 156 6.84 6.74 4.33
CA TYR A 156 7.33 6.21 3.07
C TYR A 156 7.05 7.18 1.92
N VAL A 157 7.88 7.11 0.89
CA VAL A 157 7.72 7.81 -0.38
C VAL A 157 7.99 6.87 -1.55
N ASP A 158 7.71 7.30 -2.78
CA ASP A 158 8.06 6.52 -3.96
C ASP A 158 9.55 6.62 -4.28
N PHE A 159 10.12 5.51 -4.77
CA PHE A 159 11.36 5.47 -5.49
C PHE A 159 11.10 4.85 -6.86
N VAL A 160 11.33 5.61 -7.93
CA VAL A 160 11.01 5.26 -9.33
C VAL A 160 12.31 5.07 -10.12
N PRO A 161 12.99 3.93 -9.99
CA PRO A 161 14.33 3.78 -10.56
C PRO A 161 14.34 3.40 -12.04
N ASN A 162 13.24 2.87 -12.59
CA ASN A 162 13.21 2.35 -13.96
C ASN A 162 13.34 3.44 -15.03
N HIS A 163 12.81 4.63 -14.78
CA HIS A 163 12.70 5.70 -15.76
C HIS A 163 12.73 7.07 -15.10
N THR A 164 12.89 8.11 -15.91
CA THR A 164 12.71 9.51 -15.52
C THR A 164 11.63 10.16 -16.39
N ALA A 165 11.25 11.40 -16.09
CA ALA A 165 10.44 12.19 -17.02
C ALA A 165 11.20 12.51 -18.30
N VAL A 166 10.46 12.80 -19.41
CA VAL A 166 11.04 13.18 -20.69
C VAL A 166 11.90 14.46 -20.62
N ASP A 167 11.51 15.40 -19.76
CA ASP A 167 12.20 16.68 -19.55
C ASP A 167 13.21 16.67 -18.39
N HIS A 168 13.57 15.47 -17.87
CA HIS A 168 14.65 15.35 -16.91
C HIS A 168 15.95 15.91 -17.51
N PRO A 169 16.76 16.71 -16.77
CA PRO A 169 18.00 17.31 -17.30
C PRO A 169 18.94 16.31 -17.97
N TRP A 170 19.07 15.12 -17.43
CA TRP A 170 19.91 14.07 -18.00
C TRP A 170 19.56 13.70 -19.45
N ALA A 171 18.30 13.85 -19.87
CA ALA A 171 17.91 13.53 -21.24
C ALA A 171 18.70 14.34 -22.29
N ARG A 172 19.11 15.56 -21.94
CA ARG A 172 19.90 16.46 -22.81
C ARG A 172 21.38 16.46 -22.49
N GLU A 173 21.71 16.32 -21.19
CA GLU A 173 23.07 16.43 -20.68
C GLU A 173 23.83 15.10 -20.81
N HIS A 174 23.13 14.01 -20.57
CA HIS A 174 23.63 12.64 -20.48
C HIS A 174 22.71 11.64 -21.20
N PRO A 175 22.49 11.79 -22.54
CA PRO A 175 21.61 10.87 -23.28
C PRO A 175 22.11 9.41 -23.22
N GLU A 176 23.39 9.18 -22.94
CA GLU A 176 24.00 7.86 -22.74
C GLU A 176 23.45 7.12 -21.50
N TYR A 177 22.80 7.80 -20.57
CA TYR A 177 22.16 7.16 -19.43
C TYR A 177 20.85 6.44 -19.78
N PHE A 178 20.36 6.62 -21.01
CA PHE A 178 19.08 6.09 -21.45
C PHE A 178 19.24 5.03 -22.53
N ILE A 179 18.22 4.17 -22.66
CA ILE A 179 18.09 3.28 -23.80
C ILE A 179 17.91 4.11 -25.07
N GLN A 180 18.80 3.94 -26.04
CA GLN A 180 18.82 4.70 -27.27
C GLN A 180 18.40 3.85 -28.48
N GLY A 181 17.76 4.51 -29.44
CA GLY A 181 17.50 3.96 -30.77
C GLY A 181 18.19 4.78 -31.87
N SER A 182 18.32 4.19 -33.05
CA SER A 182 18.73 4.90 -34.25
C SER A 182 17.56 5.72 -34.83
N ARG A 183 17.89 6.65 -35.73
CA ARG A 183 16.85 7.37 -36.49
C ARG A 183 15.90 6.44 -37.24
N ASP A 184 16.43 5.34 -37.80
CA ASP A 184 15.61 4.36 -38.53
C ASP A 184 14.68 3.58 -37.61
N GLN A 185 15.12 3.25 -36.39
CA GLN A 185 14.28 2.64 -35.37
C GLN A 185 13.16 3.59 -34.93
N PHE A 186 13.46 4.86 -34.71
CA PHE A 186 12.47 5.89 -34.42
C PHE A 186 11.43 6.02 -35.54
N LEU A 187 11.85 6.07 -36.80
CA LEU A 187 10.93 6.19 -37.94
C LEU A 187 10.03 4.96 -38.09
N LYS A 188 10.53 3.77 -37.72
CA LYS A 188 9.75 2.53 -37.76
C LYS A 188 8.79 2.38 -36.58
N ASN A 189 9.15 2.89 -35.41
CA ASN A 189 8.35 2.83 -34.19
C ASN A 189 8.41 4.16 -33.43
N PRO A 190 7.73 5.21 -33.92
CA PRO A 190 7.79 6.56 -33.34
C PRO A 190 7.18 6.65 -31.93
N ASN A 191 6.33 5.71 -31.55
CA ASN A 191 5.74 5.70 -30.22
C ASN A 191 6.71 5.20 -29.14
N LEU A 192 7.70 4.37 -29.54
CA LEU A 192 8.67 3.83 -28.58
C LEU A 192 9.74 4.85 -28.18
N TYR A 193 10.02 5.85 -29.02
CA TYR A 193 11.12 6.76 -28.81
C TYR A 193 10.68 8.22 -28.78
N GLN A 194 11.34 9.01 -27.96
CA GLN A 194 11.28 10.48 -27.97
C GLN A 194 12.55 11.04 -28.62
N ALA A 195 12.39 11.95 -29.59
CA ALA A 195 13.50 12.70 -30.14
C ALA A 195 13.88 13.84 -29.17
N ILE A 196 15.13 13.85 -28.71
CA ILE A 196 15.68 14.82 -27.77
C ILE A 196 16.86 15.55 -28.41
N GLY A 197 16.85 16.88 -28.39
CA GLY A 197 18.02 17.68 -28.79
C GLY A 197 19.06 17.70 -27.68
N GLY A 198 20.23 17.13 -27.94
CA GLY A 198 21.39 17.16 -27.03
C GLY A 198 22.08 18.53 -27.00
N GLN A 199 22.92 18.76 -26.00
CA GLN A 199 23.67 20.01 -25.83
C GLN A 199 24.63 20.31 -27.01
N ASN A 200 25.12 19.27 -27.67
CA ASN A 200 26.01 19.36 -28.86
C ASN A 200 25.27 19.62 -30.17
N GLY A 201 23.94 19.87 -30.14
CA GLY A 201 23.11 20.04 -31.33
C GLY A 201 22.74 18.74 -32.06
N GLN A 202 23.16 17.58 -31.57
CA GLN A 202 22.79 16.27 -32.11
C GLN A 202 21.41 15.86 -31.58
N THR A 203 20.61 15.20 -32.40
CA THR A 203 19.35 14.60 -31.99
C THR A 203 19.57 13.16 -31.51
N HIS A 204 19.13 12.84 -30.29
CA HIS A 204 19.10 11.51 -29.71
C HIS A 204 17.67 10.98 -29.72
N TYR A 205 17.50 9.68 -29.94
CA TYR A 205 16.20 9.00 -29.91
C TYR A 205 16.18 8.09 -28.70
N LEU A 206 15.61 8.60 -27.59
CA LEU A 206 15.59 7.92 -26.31
C LEU A 206 14.30 7.12 -26.15
N ALA A 207 14.39 5.87 -25.71
CA ALA A 207 13.23 5.02 -25.52
C ALA A 207 12.38 5.47 -24.33
N HIS A 208 11.06 5.41 -24.48
CA HIS A 208 10.13 5.57 -23.37
C HIS A 208 10.23 4.39 -22.40
N GLY A 209 9.98 4.64 -21.10
CA GLY A 209 9.84 3.58 -20.11
C GLY A 209 8.65 2.68 -20.44
N LYS A 210 8.79 1.39 -20.18
CA LYS A 210 7.70 0.43 -20.39
C LYS A 210 7.87 -0.84 -19.57
N ASP A 211 6.79 -1.55 -19.42
CA ASP A 211 6.78 -2.96 -19.02
C ASP A 211 6.73 -3.86 -20.29
N PRO A 212 7.20 -5.13 -20.21
CA PRO A 212 7.24 -5.99 -21.38
C PRO A 212 5.86 -6.38 -21.94
N ASN A 213 4.77 -6.18 -21.18
CA ASN A 213 3.42 -6.67 -21.51
C ASN A 213 2.46 -5.57 -21.96
N TYR A 214 2.83 -4.28 -21.76
CA TYR A 214 1.99 -3.12 -22.04
C TYR A 214 2.70 -2.09 -22.94
N PRO A 215 1.95 -1.15 -23.55
CA PRO A 215 2.53 -0.04 -24.29
C PRO A 215 3.47 0.80 -23.43
N GLU A 216 4.33 1.54 -24.10
CA GLU A 216 5.25 2.50 -23.50
C GLU A 216 4.54 3.66 -22.78
N TRP A 217 5.18 4.17 -21.72
CA TRP A 217 4.74 5.35 -20.96
C TRP A 217 5.33 6.61 -21.62
N SER A 218 4.56 7.23 -22.48
CA SER A 218 4.99 8.30 -23.40
C SER A 218 5.48 9.60 -22.76
N ASP A 219 5.35 9.74 -21.44
CA ASP A 219 5.84 10.88 -20.66
C ASP A 219 7.13 10.57 -19.87
N THR A 220 7.72 9.38 -20.10
CA THR A 220 8.93 8.91 -19.42
C THR A 220 10.04 8.53 -20.37
N LEU A 221 11.27 8.38 -19.87
CA LEU A 221 12.43 7.86 -20.60
C LEU A 221 13.10 6.73 -19.82
N GLN A 222 13.38 5.63 -20.49
CA GLN A 222 13.95 4.41 -19.92
C GLN A 222 15.43 4.56 -19.61
N LEU A 223 15.82 4.37 -18.36
CA LEU A 223 17.21 4.32 -17.94
C LEU A 223 17.90 3.03 -18.42
N ASN A 224 19.18 3.12 -18.82
CA ASN A 224 19.97 2.01 -19.29
C ASN A 224 20.80 1.38 -18.16
N TYR A 225 20.25 0.36 -17.52
CA TYR A 225 20.94 -0.38 -16.46
C TYR A 225 22.09 -1.28 -16.95
N GLY A 226 22.42 -1.27 -18.23
CA GLY A 226 23.69 -1.78 -18.75
C GLY A 226 24.89 -0.86 -18.51
N GLN A 227 24.65 0.35 -17.97
CA GLN A 227 25.67 1.35 -17.68
C GLN A 227 25.94 1.42 -16.17
N GLU A 228 27.18 1.22 -15.73
CA GLU A 228 27.58 1.33 -14.33
C GLU A 228 27.23 2.68 -13.71
N VAL A 229 27.36 3.77 -14.48
CA VAL A 229 27.03 5.11 -14.04
C VAL A 229 25.56 5.24 -13.63
N VAL A 230 24.64 4.55 -14.32
CA VAL A 230 23.19 4.56 -14.01
C VAL A 230 22.94 3.87 -12.67
N HIS A 231 23.59 2.73 -12.40
CA HIS A 231 23.54 2.09 -11.07
C HIS A 231 24.01 3.04 -9.97
N HIS A 232 25.12 3.74 -10.22
CA HIS A 232 25.70 4.66 -9.24
C HIS A 232 24.75 5.83 -8.95
N ILE A 233 24.34 6.58 -9.98
CA ILE A 233 23.51 7.79 -9.79
C ILE A 233 22.15 7.48 -9.18
N MET A 234 21.51 6.34 -9.57
CA MET A 234 20.25 5.94 -8.98
C MET A 234 20.41 5.44 -7.53
N THR A 235 21.55 4.82 -7.20
CA THR A 235 21.88 4.52 -5.81
C THR A 235 22.03 5.80 -5.00
N GLU A 236 22.74 6.82 -5.51
CA GLU A 236 22.89 8.13 -4.80
C GLU A 236 21.53 8.82 -4.59
N LYS A 237 20.62 8.78 -5.59
CA LYS A 237 19.25 9.27 -5.40
C LYS A 237 18.53 8.52 -4.28
N LEU A 238 18.64 7.18 -4.22
CA LEU A 238 18.08 6.39 -3.13
C LEU A 238 18.71 6.77 -1.77
N LEU A 239 20.04 6.91 -1.71
CA LEU A 239 20.74 7.28 -0.49
C LEU A 239 20.33 8.66 0.02
N SER A 240 20.04 9.62 -0.87
CA SER A 240 19.53 10.93 -0.45
C SER A 240 18.16 10.83 0.22
N LEU A 241 17.28 9.93 -0.21
CA LEU A 241 15.96 9.72 0.41
C LEU A 241 16.07 9.13 1.82
N VAL A 242 17.10 8.31 2.10
CA VAL A 242 17.31 7.71 3.42
C VAL A 242 17.42 8.77 4.53
N GLU A 243 17.86 9.97 4.21
CA GLU A 243 17.97 11.07 5.17
C GLU A 243 16.60 11.55 5.66
N HIS A 244 15.58 11.49 4.80
CA HIS A 244 14.30 12.17 4.96
C HIS A 244 13.11 11.24 5.29
N VAL A 245 13.24 9.92 5.08
CA VAL A 245 12.13 8.97 5.23
C VAL A 245 12.56 7.69 5.95
N ASP A 246 11.60 6.82 6.29
CA ASP A 246 11.82 5.53 6.97
C ASP A 246 11.75 4.34 6.03
N GLY A 247 11.29 4.56 4.81
CA GLY A 247 11.22 3.54 3.79
C GLY A 247 10.75 4.07 2.44
N VAL A 248 10.85 3.22 1.43
CA VAL A 248 10.46 3.54 0.06
C VAL A 248 9.55 2.47 -0.54
N ARG A 249 8.54 2.93 -1.27
CA ARG A 249 7.83 2.07 -2.22
C ARG A 249 8.56 2.14 -3.56
N CYS A 250 9.13 1.02 -3.98
CA CYS A 250 9.88 0.91 -5.22
C CYS A 250 8.94 0.59 -6.37
N ASP A 251 8.78 1.57 -7.25
CA ASP A 251 7.92 1.51 -8.42
C ASP A 251 8.39 0.41 -9.38
N MET A 252 7.47 -0.48 -9.79
CA MET A 252 7.71 -1.53 -10.78
C MET A 252 9.05 -2.26 -10.57
N ALA A 253 9.35 -2.64 -9.33
CA ALA A 253 10.68 -3.13 -8.92
C ALA A 253 11.21 -4.31 -9.75
N MET A 254 10.32 -5.19 -10.25
CA MET A 254 10.67 -6.35 -11.07
C MET A 254 11.23 -5.98 -12.45
N LEU A 255 11.04 -4.74 -12.93
CA LEU A 255 11.57 -4.30 -14.22
C LEU A 255 13.11 -4.23 -14.22
N LEU A 256 13.73 -4.09 -13.05
CA LEU A 256 15.17 -4.05 -12.89
C LEU A 256 15.80 -5.42 -12.61
N ASN A 257 15.01 -6.48 -12.52
CA ASN A 257 15.58 -7.83 -12.49
C ASN A 257 16.23 -8.15 -13.84
N PRO A 258 17.43 -8.73 -13.86
CA PRO A 258 18.18 -9.00 -15.11
C PRO A 258 17.37 -9.72 -16.18
N SER A 259 16.61 -10.75 -15.81
CA SER A 259 15.74 -11.51 -16.71
C SER A 259 14.68 -10.64 -17.38
N THR A 260 13.97 -9.82 -16.60
CA THR A 260 12.93 -8.93 -17.12
C THR A 260 13.53 -7.78 -17.92
N PHE A 261 14.61 -7.15 -17.45
CA PHE A 261 15.27 -6.05 -18.16
C PHE A 261 15.81 -6.51 -19.53
N LEU A 262 16.51 -7.64 -19.59
CA LEU A 262 17.03 -8.20 -20.82
C LEU A 262 15.92 -8.67 -21.78
N ARG A 263 14.81 -9.21 -21.27
CA ARG A 263 13.64 -9.55 -22.08
C ARG A 263 13.05 -8.32 -22.76
N THR A 264 13.01 -7.18 -22.05
CA THR A 264 12.41 -5.94 -22.55
C THR A 264 13.36 -5.19 -23.48
N TRP A 265 14.62 -5.07 -23.10
CA TRP A 265 15.60 -4.17 -23.73
C TRP A 265 16.83 -4.85 -24.33
N GLY A 266 17.05 -6.14 -24.12
CA GLY A 266 18.27 -6.85 -24.57
C GLY A 266 18.55 -6.76 -26.07
N TRP A 267 17.53 -6.51 -26.89
CA TRP A 267 17.68 -6.31 -28.33
C TRP A 267 18.28 -4.93 -28.71
N THR A 268 18.32 -3.98 -27.78
CA THR A 268 18.93 -2.64 -27.97
C THR A 268 20.35 -2.56 -27.43
N LEU A 269 20.75 -3.50 -26.57
CA LEU A 269 21.98 -3.49 -25.81
C LEU A 269 23.11 -4.23 -26.53
N ASN A 270 24.34 -3.75 -26.35
CA ASN A 270 25.54 -4.49 -26.76
C ASN A 270 25.88 -5.62 -25.76
N GLU A 271 26.86 -6.47 -26.06
CA GLU A 271 27.19 -7.63 -25.23
C GLU A 271 27.83 -7.26 -23.89
N GLU A 272 28.57 -6.15 -23.81
CA GLU A 272 29.15 -5.65 -22.55
C GLU A 272 28.04 -5.20 -21.60
N GLU A 273 27.05 -4.44 -22.08
CA GLU A 273 25.89 -4.02 -21.31
C GLU A 273 25.05 -5.19 -20.81
N LYS A 274 24.80 -6.20 -21.66
CA LYS A 274 24.09 -7.42 -21.26
C LYS A 274 24.84 -8.18 -20.17
N GLN A 275 26.16 -8.31 -20.32
CA GLN A 275 27.00 -8.96 -19.33
C GLN A 275 27.03 -8.17 -18.01
N TYR A 276 27.07 -6.84 -18.09
CA TYR A 276 27.01 -5.99 -16.90
C TYR A 276 25.71 -6.23 -16.12
N ILE A 277 24.54 -6.20 -16.78
CA ILE A 277 23.23 -6.46 -16.16
C ILE A 277 23.16 -7.83 -15.48
N GLN A 278 23.75 -8.87 -16.11
CA GLN A 278 23.76 -10.22 -15.54
C GLN A 278 24.62 -10.33 -14.27
N ASN A 279 25.72 -9.59 -14.21
CA ASN A 279 26.68 -9.64 -13.12
C ASN A 279 26.37 -8.67 -11.98
N HIS A 280 25.66 -7.57 -12.27
CA HIS A 280 25.36 -6.47 -11.34
C HIS A 280 23.85 -6.27 -11.20
N GLN A 281 23.29 -6.77 -10.11
CA GLN A 281 21.86 -6.67 -9.85
C GLN A 281 21.59 -5.44 -8.98
N PHE A 282 20.91 -4.44 -9.53
CA PHE A 282 20.68 -3.16 -8.89
C PHE A 282 20.18 -3.29 -7.43
N TRP A 283 19.13 -4.07 -7.21
CA TRP A 283 18.54 -4.19 -5.86
C TRP A 283 19.48 -4.87 -4.86
N GLN A 284 20.27 -5.87 -5.30
CA GLN A 284 21.24 -6.54 -4.44
C GLN A 284 22.38 -5.62 -4.01
N GLU A 285 22.68 -4.58 -4.80
CA GLU A 285 23.74 -3.62 -4.50
C GLU A 285 23.22 -2.38 -3.78
N ALA A 286 22.08 -1.82 -4.22
CA ALA A 286 21.53 -0.57 -3.71
C ALA A 286 20.89 -0.72 -2.31
N ILE A 287 20.12 -1.80 -2.06
CA ILE A 287 19.44 -2.00 -0.78
C ILE A 287 20.42 -2.11 0.39
N PRO A 288 21.50 -2.94 0.33
CA PRO A 288 22.47 -2.98 1.42
C PRO A 288 23.16 -1.63 1.68
N LYS A 289 23.48 -0.85 0.63
CA LYS A 289 24.06 0.48 0.78
C LYS A 289 23.11 1.44 1.50
N ALA A 290 21.82 1.42 1.11
CA ALA A 290 20.81 2.26 1.76
C ALA A 290 20.60 1.86 3.23
N LYS A 291 20.53 0.57 3.55
CA LYS A 291 20.43 0.07 4.93
C LYS A 291 21.68 0.45 5.75
N ALA A 292 22.87 0.36 5.17
CA ALA A 292 24.10 0.79 5.84
C ALA A 292 24.12 2.32 6.12
N LYS A 293 23.66 3.14 5.15
CA LYS A 293 23.49 4.58 5.37
C LYS A 293 22.47 4.86 6.48
N ALA A 294 21.33 4.19 6.47
CA ALA A 294 20.32 4.34 7.52
C ALA A 294 20.90 4.03 8.92
N GLN A 295 21.67 2.95 9.06
CA GLN A 295 22.37 2.62 10.30
C GLN A 295 23.32 3.71 10.74
N SER A 296 24.09 4.32 9.82
CA SER A 296 24.99 5.43 10.12
C SER A 296 24.26 6.68 10.62
N LEU A 297 22.99 6.83 10.27
CA LEU A 297 22.08 7.90 10.73
C LEU A 297 21.25 7.50 11.96
N ASN A 298 21.56 6.35 12.60
CA ASN A 298 20.76 5.76 13.69
C ASN A 298 19.30 5.46 13.32
N LYS A 299 19.01 5.26 12.05
CA LYS A 299 17.73 4.75 11.54
C LYS A 299 17.86 3.25 11.37
N LEU A 300 17.42 2.46 12.37
CA LEU A 300 17.68 1.01 12.41
C LEU A 300 16.88 0.21 11.39
N ASP A 301 15.72 0.73 10.95
CA ASP A 301 14.72 -0.02 10.18
C ASP A 301 14.30 0.73 8.91
N PHE A 302 15.25 1.06 8.03
CA PHE A 302 14.90 1.58 6.70
C PHE A 302 14.34 0.44 5.83
N GLU A 303 13.11 0.57 5.38
CA GLU A 303 12.33 -0.52 4.79
C GLU A 303 12.07 -0.32 3.30
N PHE A 304 12.00 -1.43 2.57
CA PHE A 304 11.76 -1.47 1.12
C PHE A 304 10.49 -2.24 0.80
N MET A 305 9.53 -1.59 0.15
CA MET A 305 8.30 -2.19 -0.35
C MET A 305 8.35 -2.27 -1.88
N ALA A 306 8.35 -3.47 -2.44
CA ALA A 306 8.33 -3.68 -3.88
C ALA A 306 6.92 -3.69 -4.44
N GLU A 307 6.65 -2.83 -5.41
CA GLU A 307 5.62 -3.12 -6.38
C GLU A 307 6.13 -4.19 -7.35
N ALA A 308 5.48 -5.36 -7.34
CA ALA A 308 5.87 -6.47 -8.19
C ALA A 308 4.68 -7.37 -8.53
N TYR A 309 4.61 -7.78 -9.79
CA TYR A 309 3.56 -8.65 -10.33
C TYR A 309 4.09 -10.00 -10.81
N TRP A 310 5.42 -10.12 -10.99
CA TRP A 310 6.14 -11.37 -11.32
C TRP A 310 7.54 -11.33 -10.72
N GLU A 311 8.27 -12.46 -10.77
CA GLU A 311 9.61 -12.63 -10.20
C GLU A 311 9.71 -12.21 -8.71
N LYS A 312 8.62 -12.39 -7.95
CA LYS A 312 8.53 -11.99 -6.55
C LYS A 312 9.53 -12.72 -5.67
N ASP A 313 9.80 -13.99 -5.95
CA ASP A 313 10.77 -14.79 -5.19
C ASP A 313 12.22 -14.27 -5.32
N VAL A 314 12.53 -13.61 -6.45
CA VAL A 314 13.83 -12.96 -6.65
C VAL A 314 13.91 -11.71 -5.78
N LEU A 315 12.87 -10.89 -5.78
CA LEU A 315 12.80 -9.65 -5.01
C LEU A 315 12.71 -9.92 -3.50
N ALA A 316 12.02 -10.97 -3.07
CA ALA A 316 11.85 -11.35 -1.67
C ALA A 316 13.17 -11.57 -0.92
N LYS A 317 14.26 -11.80 -1.63
CA LYS A 317 15.60 -11.96 -1.03
C LYS A 317 16.19 -10.66 -0.50
N ASN A 318 15.70 -9.50 -0.98
CA ASN A 318 16.26 -8.19 -0.68
C ASN A 318 15.24 -7.22 -0.07
N PHE A 319 13.96 -7.34 -0.43
CA PHE A 319 12.88 -6.47 -0.01
C PHE A 319 12.27 -6.92 1.32
N ASP A 320 11.76 -5.94 2.08
CA ASP A 320 11.07 -6.19 3.35
C ASP A 320 9.58 -6.50 3.09
N TYR A 321 8.99 -5.90 2.05
CA TYR A 321 7.58 -6.07 1.66
C TYR A 321 7.42 -6.20 0.14
N ILE A 322 6.45 -7.03 -0.30
CA ILE A 322 6.10 -7.22 -1.72
C ILE A 322 4.57 -7.23 -1.89
N TYR A 323 4.07 -6.63 -2.96
CA TYR A 323 2.65 -6.68 -3.33
C TYR A 323 2.17 -8.12 -3.55
N ARG A 324 1.06 -8.47 -2.90
CA ARG A 324 0.37 -9.77 -3.07
C ARG A 324 -0.91 -9.61 -3.89
N ASP A 325 -0.75 -9.28 -5.17
CA ASP A 325 -1.85 -9.08 -6.12
C ASP A 325 -2.65 -10.36 -6.41
N GLU A 326 -2.09 -11.55 -6.19
CA GLU A 326 -2.82 -12.81 -6.31
C GLU A 326 -3.99 -12.89 -5.34
N LEU A 327 -3.81 -12.43 -4.09
CA LEU A 327 -4.88 -12.39 -3.11
C LEU A 327 -6.00 -11.45 -3.54
N TYR A 328 -5.65 -10.24 -4.02
CA TYR A 328 -6.60 -9.29 -4.61
C TYR A 328 -7.40 -9.93 -5.77
N LYS A 329 -6.72 -10.59 -6.70
CA LYS A 329 -7.35 -11.27 -7.85
C LYS A 329 -8.33 -12.37 -7.41
N HIS A 330 -7.96 -13.17 -6.39
CA HIS A 330 -8.88 -14.18 -5.81
C HIS A 330 -10.12 -13.53 -5.20
N LEU A 331 -9.96 -12.44 -4.44
CA LEU A 331 -11.10 -11.72 -3.86
C LEU A 331 -12.04 -11.17 -4.93
N VAL A 332 -11.50 -10.57 -5.99
CA VAL A 332 -12.32 -10.08 -7.13
C VAL A 332 -13.10 -11.21 -7.79
N ARG A 333 -12.49 -12.38 -8.00
CA ARG A 333 -13.18 -13.55 -8.59
C ARG A 333 -14.32 -14.05 -7.71
N VAL A 334 -14.08 -14.15 -6.39
CA VAL A 334 -15.12 -14.57 -5.43
C VAL A 334 -16.26 -13.55 -5.38
N ALA A 335 -15.96 -12.25 -5.41
CA ALA A 335 -16.98 -11.20 -5.49
C ALA A 335 -17.87 -11.34 -6.74
N ARG A 336 -17.30 -11.82 -7.83
CA ARG A 336 -18.02 -12.10 -9.10
C ARG A 336 -18.75 -13.45 -9.11
N GLY A 337 -18.73 -14.20 -8.00
CA GLY A 337 -19.48 -15.44 -7.82
C GLY A 337 -18.66 -16.73 -8.01
N GLU A 338 -17.34 -16.66 -8.13
CA GLU A 338 -16.48 -17.84 -8.13
C GLU A 338 -16.48 -18.51 -6.74
N ASN A 339 -16.32 -19.84 -6.72
CA ASN A 339 -16.20 -20.59 -5.48
C ASN A 339 -14.92 -20.16 -4.72
N PRO A 340 -14.97 -19.88 -3.40
CA PRO A 340 -13.82 -19.42 -2.63
C PRO A 340 -12.76 -20.50 -2.35
N TYR A 341 -12.81 -21.65 -2.99
CA TYR A 341 -11.87 -22.75 -2.77
C TYR A 341 -10.40 -22.30 -2.92
N HIS A 342 -10.05 -21.68 -4.06
CA HIS A 342 -8.69 -21.20 -4.30
C HIS A 342 -8.28 -20.02 -3.39
N LEU A 343 -9.24 -19.19 -3.00
CA LEU A 343 -8.99 -18.17 -1.96
C LEU A 343 -8.61 -18.82 -0.64
N LYS A 344 -9.33 -19.87 -0.21
CA LYS A 344 -9.04 -20.59 1.03
C LYS A 344 -7.68 -21.30 0.99
N GLU A 345 -7.34 -21.94 -0.13
CA GLU A 345 -6.02 -22.55 -0.32
C GLU A 345 -4.91 -21.50 -0.21
N HIS A 346 -5.09 -20.35 -0.87
CA HIS A 346 -4.10 -19.26 -0.81
C HIS A 346 -3.93 -18.72 0.63
N ILE A 347 -5.03 -18.52 1.36
CA ILE A 347 -4.98 -18.09 2.77
C ILE A 347 -4.27 -19.13 3.64
N ALA A 348 -4.58 -20.42 3.49
CA ALA A 348 -3.91 -21.48 4.23
C ALA A 348 -2.39 -21.45 3.99
N HIS A 349 -1.97 -21.27 2.74
CA HIS A 349 -0.56 -21.12 2.38
C HIS A 349 0.08 -19.89 3.03
N LEU A 350 -0.59 -18.73 3.04
CA LEU A 350 -0.07 -17.52 3.69
C LEU A 350 0.09 -17.72 5.21
N LEU A 351 -0.85 -18.43 5.85
CA LEU A 351 -0.75 -18.75 7.28
C LEU A 351 0.42 -19.70 7.58
N GLU A 352 0.70 -20.68 6.72
CA GLU A 352 1.87 -21.55 6.83
C GLU A 352 3.18 -20.77 6.65
N CYS A 353 3.25 -19.90 5.64
CA CYS A 353 4.43 -19.05 5.39
C CYS A 353 4.70 -18.09 6.55
N ALA A 354 3.66 -17.55 7.18
CA ALA A 354 3.79 -16.62 8.30
C ALA A 354 4.45 -17.23 9.55
N GLN A 355 4.45 -18.55 9.67
CA GLN A 355 5.14 -19.27 10.77
C GLN A 355 6.66 -19.29 10.58
N ASN A 356 7.16 -19.06 9.36
CA ASN A 356 8.58 -19.02 9.03
C ASN A 356 9.11 -17.59 9.24
N GLN A 357 9.72 -17.34 10.40
CA GLN A 357 10.29 -16.02 10.74
C GLN A 357 11.44 -15.64 9.79
N GLY A 358 11.48 -14.38 9.39
CA GLY A 358 12.59 -13.79 8.61
C GLY A 358 12.39 -13.72 7.09
N GLN A 359 11.22 -14.09 6.58
CA GLN A 359 10.89 -13.92 5.16
C GLN A 359 10.31 -12.51 4.87
N CYS A 360 10.45 -12.07 3.62
CA CYS A 360 9.79 -10.89 3.10
C CYS A 360 8.27 -10.98 3.34
N LYS A 361 7.68 -9.87 3.80
CA LYS A 361 6.25 -9.80 4.15
C LYS A 361 5.41 -9.41 2.95
N ASP A 362 4.17 -9.88 2.94
CA ASP A 362 3.22 -9.54 1.89
C ASP A 362 2.53 -8.19 2.16
N THR A 363 2.48 -7.33 1.15
CA THR A 363 1.59 -6.16 1.15
C THR A 363 0.26 -6.56 0.53
N VAL A 364 -0.80 -6.54 1.34
CA VAL A 364 -2.16 -6.96 0.95
C VAL A 364 -3.08 -5.74 0.85
N TYR A 365 -3.97 -5.74 -0.14
CA TYR A 365 -4.86 -4.61 -0.41
C TYR A 365 -6.16 -5.06 -1.12
N LEU A 366 -7.19 -4.21 -1.06
CA LEU A 366 -8.41 -4.34 -1.86
C LEU A 366 -8.44 -3.38 -3.04
N GLU A 367 -7.67 -2.30 -2.95
CA GLU A 367 -7.41 -1.30 -3.96
C GLU A 367 -6.09 -0.59 -3.66
N ASN A 368 -5.51 0.04 -4.66
CA ASN A 368 -4.42 1.00 -4.54
C ASN A 368 -4.70 2.17 -5.51
N HIS A 369 -3.70 3.00 -5.81
CA HIS A 369 -3.87 4.13 -6.73
C HIS A 369 -4.04 3.71 -8.21
N ASP A 370 -3.64 2.48 -8.58
CA ASP A 370 -3.74 1.93 -9.95
C ASP A 370 -4.99 1.08 -10.14
N GLU A 371 -5.45 0.41 -9.10
CA GLU A 371 -6.61 -0.46 -9.16
C GLU A 371 -7.92 0.31 -9.06
N GLU A 372 -8.99 -0.26 -9.60
CA GLU A 372 -10.32 0.32 -9.44
C GLU A 372 -10.78 0.24 -7.98
N ARG A 373 -11.63 1.18 -7.54
CA ARG A 373 -12.14 1.23 -6.18
C ARG A 373 -12.78 -0.09 -5.75
N ALA A 374 -12.47 -0.55 -4.55
CA ALA A 374 -12.94 -1.84 -4.01
C ALA A 374 -14.47 -1.96 -4.01
N ILE A 375 -15.16 -0.90 -3.59
CA ILE A 375 -16.64 -0.86 -3.63
C ILE A 375 -17.17 -1.05 -5.03
N LYS A 376 -16.56 -0.45 -6.04
CA LYS A 376 -16.99 -0.55 -7.44
C LYS A 376 -16.70 -1.94 -8.02
N THR A 377 -15.58 -2.54 -7.64
CA THR A 377 -15.14 -3.84 -8.15
C THR A 377 -15.86 -5.01 -7.48
N MET A 378 -16.11 -4.91 -6.17
CA MET A 378 -16.56 -6.03 -5.33
C MET A 378 -17.93 -5.80 -4.67
N GLY A 379 -18.47 -4.57 -4.70
CA GLY A 379 -19.63 -4.18 -3.90
C GLY A 379 -19.27 -3.85 -2.44
N LYS A 380 -20.10 -3.04 -1.78
CA LYS A 380 -19.82 -2.53 -0.42
C LYS A 380 -19.71 -3.66 0.61
N GLU A 381 -20.71 -4.53 0.66
CA GLU A 381 -20.81 -5.57 1.69
C GLU A 381 -19.70 -6.61 1.54
N PHE A 382 -19.40 -7.05 0.30
CA PHE A 382 -18.29 -7.97 0.06
C PHE A 382 -16.95 -7.31 0.39
N SER A 383 -16.75 -6.04 0.02
CA SER A 383 -15.50 -5.34 0.32
C SER A 383 -15.25 -5.20 1.83
N GLN A 384 -16.31 -5.07 2.66
CA GLN A 384 -16.18 -5.11 4.12
C GLN A 384 -15.71 -6.49 4.61
N ALA A 385 -16.32 -7.58 4.13
CA ALA A 385 -15.90 -8.94 4.49
C ALA A 385 -14.46 -9.22 4.04
N ALA A 386 -14.09 -8.78 2.84
CA ALA A 386 -12.74 -8.90 2.30
C ALA A 386 -11.72 -8.05 3.11
N ALA A 387 -12.10 -6.82 3.53
CA ALA A 387 -11.28 -5.98 4.39
C ALA A 387 -10.99 -6.66 5.74
N ALA A 388 -12.03 -7.26 6.37
CA ALA A 388 -11.83 -8.02 7.60
C ALA A 388 -10.87 -9.19 7.37
N LEU A 389 -11.04 -9.96 6.29
CA LEU A 389 -10.20 -11.10 5.97
C LEU A 389 -8.72 -10.71 5.87
N ILE A 390 -8.39 -9.73 5.00
CA ILE A 390 -7.00 -9.36 4.76
C ILE A 390 -6.38 -8.61 5.95
N SER A 391 -7.20 -7.96 6.79
CA SER A 391 -6.71 -7.25 7.99
C SER A 391 -6.18 -8.20 9.06
N PHE A 392 -6.73 -9.41 9.14
CA PHE A 392 -6.35 -10.39 10.14
C PHE A 392 -5.33 -11.43 9.66
N LEU A 393 -4.77 -11.27 8.46
CA LEU A 393 -3.68 -12.13 8.00
C LEU A 393 -2.38 -11.76 8.72
N PRO A 394 -1.69 -12.72 9.37
CA PRO A 394 -0.43 -12.47 10.04
C PRO A 394 0.71 -12.23 9.03
N ASN A 395 1.78 -11.60 9.49
CA ASN A 395 2.98 -11.31 8.70
C ASN A 395 2.70 -10.52 7.41
N THR A 396 1.72 -9.61 7.46
CA THR A 396 1.33 -8.77 6.31
C THR A 396 1.37 -7.29 6.66
N MET A 397 1.58 -6.48 5.62
CA MET A 397 1.30 -5.05 5.62
C MET A 397 -0.05 -4.82 4.91
N LEU A 398 -1.04 -4.32 5.64
CA LEU A 398 -2.34 -3.93 5.08
C LEU A 398 -2.23 -2.53 4.48
N LEU A 399 -2.36 -2.41 3.17
CA LEU A 399 -2.43 -1.13 2.48
C LEU A 399 -3.90 -0.69 2.37
N ILE A 400 -4.20 0.48 2.90
CA ILE A 400 -5.47 1.18 2.73
C ILE A 400 -5.25 2.43 1.90
N ASN A 401 -5.90 2.49 0.74
CA ASN A 401 -5.84 3.63 -0.15
C ASN A 401 -6.69 4.80 0.38
N GLN A 402 -6.24 6.03 0.19
CA GLN A 402 -6.99 7.23 0.57
C GLN A 402 -8.43 7.19 0.02
N GLY A 403 -9.41 7.31 0.93
CA GLY A 403 -10.84 7.30 0.61
C GLY A 403 -11.47 5.91 0.50
N GLN A 404 -10.69 4.82 0.62
CA GLN A 404 -11.24 3.46 0.70
C GLN A 404 -12.15 3.29 1.91
N ASP A 405 -11.70 3.75 3.06
CA ASP A 405 -12.45 3.77 4.33
C ASP A 405 -13.67 4.71 4.31
N GLU A 406 -13.70 5.66 3.39
CA GLU A 406 -14.80 6.59 3.18
C GLU A 406 -15.83 6.10 2.14
N GLY A 407 -15.56 4.98 1.48
CA GLY A 407 -16.44 4.43 0.46
C GLY A 407 -16.43 5.17 -0.87
N ARG A 408 -15.29 5.78 -1.21
CA ARG A 408 -15.12 6.43 -2.52
C ARG A 408 -15.28 5.41 -3.64
N THR A 409 -16.02 5.77 -4.67
CA THR A 409 -16.34 4.92 -5.83
C THR A 409 -15.61 5.30 -7.10
N ILE A 410 -15.10 6.53 -7.16
CA ILE A 410 -14.37 7.05 -8.32
C ILE A 410 -12.87 6.93 -8.04
N ARG A 411 -12.16 6.19 -8.90
CA ARG A 411 -10.70 6.18 -8.91
C ARG A 411 -10.21 7.50 -9.52
N PRO A 412 -9.50 8.35 -8.78
CA PRO A 412 -8.98 9.59 -9.35
C PRO A 412 -7.85 9.28 -10.33
N PRO A 413 -7.84 9.90 -11.53
CA PRO A 413 -6.65 9.88 -12.38
C PRO A 413 -5.43 10.45 -11.63
N MET A 414 -4.25 9.91 -11.90
CA MET A 414 -3.01 10.39 -11.26
C MET A 414 -2.64 11.82 -11.69
N GLN A 415 -3.21 12.30 -12.79
CA GLN A 415 -2.90 13.59 -13.41
C GLN A 415 -3.83 14.73 -12.99
N ILE A 416 -4.59 14.59 -11.90
CA ILE A 416 -5.48 15.66 -11.42
C ILE A 416 -5.04 16.25 -10.09
N THR A 417 -5.47 17.49 -9.80
CA THR A 417 -5.09 18.25 -8.59
C THR A 417 -6.10 18.18 -7.46
N ARG A 418 -7.36 17.87 -7.74
CA ARG A 418 -8.45 17.83 -6.75
C ARG A 418 -9.21 16.53 -6.81
N SER A 419 -9.75 16.13 -5.66
CA SER A 419 -10.52 14.88 -5.55
C SER A 419 -11.87 14.97 -6.28
N PRO A 420 -12.36 13.86 -6.85
CA PRO A 420 -13.76 13.73 -7.24
C PRO A 420 -14.69 14.03 -6.07
N GLN A 421 -15.79 14.74 -6.34
CA GLN A 421 -16.75 15.12 -5.30
C GLN A 421 -17.66 13.94 -4.96
N GLU A 422 -17.40 13.30 -3.83
CA GLU A 422 -18.18 12.16 -3.32
C GLU A 422 -18.50 12.35 -1.84
N LYS A 423 -19.67 11.87 -1.42
CA LYS A 423 -20.03 11.86 0.01
C LYS A 423 -19.31 10.71 0.72
N SER A 424 -18.73 11.00 1.87
CA SER A 424 -18.16 9.98 2.74
C SER A 424 -19.25 9.12 3.37
N ASP A 425 -19.09 7.79 3.32
CA ASP A 425 -19.94 6.82 4.01
C ASP A 425 -19.49 6.68 5.47
N GLN A 426 -20.20 7.32 6.39
CA GLN A 426 -19.85 7.34 7.79
C GLN A 426 -19.95 5.97 8.47
N GLN A 427 -20.83 5.08 8.00
CA GLN A 427 -20.92 3.71 8.53
C GLN A 427 -19.71 2.89 8.14
N LEU A 428 -19.29 2.99 6.86
CA LEU A 428 -18.09 2.32 6.39
C LEU A 428 -16.85 2.87 7.09
N LYS A 429 -16.77 4.16 7.28
CA LYS A 429 -15.67 4.81 8.00
C LYS A 429 -15.57 4.27 9.45
N SER A 430 -16.67 4.20 10.17
CA SER A 430 -16.71 3.61 11.51
C SER A 430 -16.33 2.11 11.49
N TYR A 431 -16.73 1.37 10.46
CA TYR A 431 -16.34 -0.02 10.28
C TYR A 431 -14.81 -0.18 10.16
N TYR A 432 -14.17 0.61 9.29
CA TYR A 432 -12.70 0.57 9.14
C TYR A 432 -11.98 1.02 10.42
N GLN A 433 -12.48 2.04 11.13
CA GLN A 433 -11.91 2.46 12.41
C GLN A 433 -11.89 1.31 13.41
N ASN A 434 -13.03 0.62 13.59
CA ASN A 434 -13.15 -0.50 14.52
C ASN A 434 -12.25 -1.68 14.09
N LEU A 435 -12.22 -1.99 12.78
CA LEU A 435 -11.39 -3.05 12.22
C LEU A 435 -9.90 -2.80 12.46
N LEU A 436 -9.42 -1.59 12.17
CA LEU A 436 -8.02 -1.22 12.32
C LEU A 436 -7.59 -1.15 13.80
N GLN A 437 -8.48 -0.72 14.69
CA GLN A 437 -8.23 -0.74 16.14
C GLN A 437 -8.13 -2.16 16.69
N LEU A 438 -9.05 -3.05 16.28
CA LEU A 438 -8.96 -4.49 16.64
C LEU A 438 -7.64 -5.10 16.17
N LYS A 439 -7.29 -4.88 14.91
CA LYS A 439 -6.04 -5.36 14.31
C LYS A 439 -4.80 -4.96 15.12
N GLN A 440 -4.80 -3.77 15.74
CA GLN A 440 -3.67 -3.27 16.52
C GLN A 440 -3.58 -3.87 17.93
N SER A 441 -4.56 -4.66 18.37
CA SER A 441 -4.56 -5.23 19.73
C SER A 441 -3.53 -6.33 19.91
N LYS A 442 -3.14 -6.58 21.16
CA LYS A 442 -2.18 -7.63 21.54
C LYS A 442 -2.60 -9.00 21.01
N LEU A 443 -3.89 -9.37 21.16
CA LEU A 443 -4.40 -10.65 20.70
C LEU A 443 -4.10 -10.87 19.21
N PHE A 444 -4.41 -9.89 18.39
CA PHE A 444 -4.31 -10.05 16.93
C PHE A 444 -2.87 -9.85 16.43
N ARG A 445 -2.08 -8.94 17.01
CA ARG A 445 -0.69 -8.72 16.61
C ARG A 445 0.30 -9.74 17.13
N GLU A 446 0.05 -10.29 18.34
CA GLU A 446 1.02 -11.14 19.04
C GLU A 446 0.59 -12.61 19.12
N GLY A 447 -0.67 -12.91 18.74
CA GLY A 447 -1.22 -14.25 18.81
C GLY A 447 -0.74 -15.18 17.71
N GLN A 448 -0.91 -16.47 17.93
CA GLN A 448 -0.62 -17.52 16.96
C GLN A 448 -1.84 -17.77 16.09
N TRP A 449 -1.65 -17.69 14.79
CA TRP A 449 -2.72 -17.79 13.80
C TRP A 449 -2.78 -19.15 13.13
N SER A 450 -4.01 -19.60 12.86
CA SER A 450 -4.30 -20.79 12.09
C SER A 450 -5.65 -20.66 11.37
N MET A 451 -5.99 -21.61 10.50
CA MET A 451 -7.29 -21.69 9.88
C MET A 451 -8.12 -22.78 10.55
N ALA A 452 -9.24 -22.39 11.15
CA ALA A 452 -10.14 -23.35 11.79
C ALA A 452 -11.05 -24.03 10.76
N LYS A 453 -11.31 -25.33 10.96
CA LYS A 453 -12.20 -26.11 10.13
C LYS A 453 -13.65 -25.94 10.57
N ALA A 454 -14.49 -25.42 9.68
CA ALA A 454 -15.93 -25.34 9.89
C ALA A 454 -16.65 -26.46 9.14
N HIS A 455 -17.78 -26.91 9.69
CA HIS A 455 -18.62 -27.97 9.15
C HIS A 455 -20.06 -27.45 8.92
N GLY A 456 -20.85 -28.17 8.11
CA GLY A 456 -22.19 -27.76 7.72
C GLY A 456 -22.16 -26.93 6.43
N GLN A 457 -22.95 -25.85 6.34
CA GLN A 457 -23.00 -24.97 5.17
C GLN A 457 -21.80 -24.02 5.13
N ALA A 458 -20.57 -24.57 5.07
CA ALA A 458 -19.33 -23.83 5.26
C ALA A 458 -18.60 -23.44 3.96
N THR A 459 -19.22 -23.63 2.78
CA THR A 459 -18.54 -23.37 1.49
C THR A 459 -18.00 -21.95 1.40
N ASN A 460 -18.80 -20.95 1.73
CA ASN A 460 -18.41 -19.53 1.67
C ASN A 460 -17.88 -18.98 3.00
N LEU A 461 -17.75 -19.82 4.03
CA LEU A 461 -17.27 -19.42 5.34
C LEU A 461 -15.75 -19.57 5.42
N ILE A 462 -15.06 -18.52 5.85
CA ILE A 462 -13.65 -18.54 6.24
C ILE A 462 -13.60 -18.30 7.73
N VAL A 463 -12.87 -19.16 8.46
CA VAL A 463 -12.68 -19.03 9.90
C VAL A 463 -11.19 -19.01 10.20
N LEU A 464 -10.71 -17.85 10.66
CA LEU A 464 -9.35 -17.72 11.18
C LEU A 464 -9.40 -17.91 12.70
N GLU A 465 -8.46 -18.63 13.24
CA GLU A 465 -8.28 -18.80 14.67
C GLU A 465 -7.01 -18.06 15.12
N VAL A 466 -7.11 -17.35 16.24
CA VAL A 466 -5.95 -16.76 16.90
C VAL A 466 -5.96 -17.11 18.37
N ILE A 467 -4.80 -17.52 18.90
CA ILE A 467 -4.60 -17.86 20.30
C ILE A 467 -3.54 -16.91 20.87
N SER A 468 -3.85 -16.27 22.00
CA SER A 468 -2.90 -15.39 22.70
C SER A 468 -1.62 -16.14 23.10
N SER A 469 -0.49 -15.43 23.20
CA SER A 469 0.81 -16.02 23.51
C SER A 469 0.83 -16.76 24.87
N ASP A 470 0.01 -16.33 25.83
CA ASP A 470 -0.16 -16.95 27.13
C ASP A 470 -1.25 -18.06 27.15
N GLN A 471 -1.88 -18.32 26.01
CA GLN A 471 -2.94 -19.31 25.81
C GLN A 471 -4.19 -19.11 26.70
N THR A 472 -4.39 -17.90 27.22
CA THR A 472 -5.55 -17.60 28.07
C THR A 472 -6.78 -17.15 27.28
N ILE A 473 -6.57 -16.55 26.11
CA ILE A 473 -7.63 -16.05 25.21
C ILE A 473 -7.46 -16.67 23.82
N LYS A 474 -8.57 -17.10 23.26
CA LYS A 474 -8.70 -17.50 21.85
C LYS A 474 -9.79 -16.68 21.18
N ALA A 475 -9.60 -16.34 19.89
CA ALA A 475 -10.67 -15.80 19.08
C ALA A 475 -10.82 -16.57 17.78
N LEU A 476 -12.07 -16.70 17.33
CA LEU A 476 -12.41 -17.09 15.95
C LEU A 476 -12.90 -15.86 15.20
N VAL A 477 -12.28 -15.56 14.08
CA VAL A 477 -12.73 -14.54 13.11
C VAL A 477 -13.51 -15.27 12.03
N CYS A 478 -14.84 -15.21 12.10
CA CYS A 478 -15.77 -15.93 11.24
C CYS A 478 -16.28 -14.98 10.17
N ILE A 479 -15.96 -15.25 8.90
CA ILE A 479 -16.26 -14.35 7.76
C ILE A 479 -17.10 -15.10 6.73
N ASN A 480 -18.33 -14.66 6.50
CA ASN A 480 -19.17 -15.17 5.42
C ASN A 480 -18.87 -14.38 4.14
N MET A 481 -18.17 -15.00 3.18
CA MET A 481 -17.86 -14.41 1.87
C MET A 481 -19.01 -14.59 0.86
N GLY A 482 -20.13 -15.16 1.26
CA GLY A 482 -21.25 -15.50 0.40
C GLY A 482 -22.43 -14.53 0.52
N LYS A 483 -23.26 -14.51 -0.54
CA LYS A 483 -24.51 -13.73 -0.63
C LYS A 483 -25.70 -14.34 0.12
N ASN A 484 -25.52 -15.52 0.71
CA ASN A 484 -26.55 -16.22 1.47
C ASN A 484 -26.14 -16.33 2.94
N GLN A 485 -27.15 -16.43 3.81
CA GLN A 485 -26.93 -16.78 5.21
C GLN A 485 -26.23 -18.14 5.31
N THR A 486 -25.27 -18.26 6.21
CA THR A 486 -24.49 -19.48 6.43
C THR A 486 -24.78 -20.03 7.80
N GLN A 487 -25.10 -21.33 7.88
CA GLN A 487 -25.25 -22.10 9.12
C GLN A 487 -24.15 -23.16 9.16
N ALA A 488 -23.26 -23.03 10.13
CA ALA A 488 -22.11 -23.91 10.27
C ALA A 488 -21.79 -24.11 11.75
N TYR A 489 -20.91 -25.06 12.05
CA TYR A 489 -20.35 -25.20 13.38
C TYR A 489 -18.83 -25.39 13.33
N VAL A 490 -18.15 -24.89 14.36
CA VAL A 490 -16.71 -25.06 14.56
C VAL A 490 -16.49 -25.91 15.80
N PRO A 491 -15.86 -27.10 15.67
CA PRO A 491 -15.51 -27.92 16.82
C PRO A 491 -14.58 -27.15 17.78
N GLN A 492 -14.82 -27.26 19.06
CA GLN A 492 -14.02 -26.62 20.09
C GLN A 492 -13.16 -27.63 20.87
N GLN A 493 -11.98 -27.21 21.26
CA GLN A 493 -11.16 -27.94 22.21
C GLN A 493 -11.70 -27.71 23.64
N ASN A 494 -11.75 -28.72 24.46
CA ASN A 494 -12.40 -28.73 25.79
C ASN A 494 -11.84 -27.71 26.81
N ASN A 495 -10.70 -27.04 26.49
CA ASN A 495 -10.03 -26.13 27.40
C ASN A 495 -10.51 -24.67 27.30
N TYR A 496 -11.37 -24.35 26.34
CA TYR A 496 -11.85 -23.00 26.10
C TYR A 496 -13.38 -22.92 26.18
N ARG A 497 -13.88 -21.92 26.92
CA ARG A 497 -15.32 -21.58 26.96
C ARG A 497 -15.58 -20.27 26.27
N VAL A 498 -16.70 -20.18 25.57
CA VAL A 498 -17.15 -18.91 24.95
C VAL A 498 -17.45 -17.89 26.05
N ILE A 499 -16.98 -16.67 25.85
CA ILE A 499 -17.22 -15.55 26.80
C ILE A 499 -17.98 -14.40 26.15
N SER A 500 -17.74 -14.10 24.86
CA SER A 500 -18.42 -13.03 24.15
C SER A 500 -18.33 -13.19 22.64
N SER A 501 -19.18 -12.48 21.91
CA SER A 501 -19.03 -12.26 20.48
C SER A 501 -19.05 -10.77 20.11
N TYR A 502 -18.48 -10.44 18.96
CA TYR A 502 -18.49 -9.10 18.41
C TYR A 502 -18.85 -9.13 16.93
N GLN A 503 -20.00 -8.54 16.58
CA GLN A 503 -20.43 -8.37 15.20
C GLN A 503 -19.83 -7.09 14.63
N LEU A 504 -18.78 -7.24 13.82
CA LEU A 504 -17.98 -6.11 13.29
C LEU A 504 -18.85 -5.14 12.45
N ASN A 505 -19.72 -5.68 11.61
CA ASN A 505 -20.60 -4.89 10.75
C ASN A 505 -21.63 -4.03 11.51
N LYS A 506 -21.96 -4.40 12.73
CA LYS A 506 -22.94 -3.70 13.59
C LYS A 506 -22.30 -2.96 14.75
N ASN A 507 -21.00 -3.12 14.96
CA ASN A 507 -20.30 -2.64 16.15
C ASN A 507 -20.99 -3.06 17.46
N LEU A 508 -21.35 -4.35 17.54
CA LEU A 508 -22.18 -4.89 18.64
C LEU A 508 -21.48 -6.04 19.35
N TYR A 509 -21.19 -5.85 20.64
CA TYR A 509 -20.78 -6.92 21.55
C TYR A 509 -21.99 -7.63 22.15
N SER A 510 -21.88 -8.93 22.31
CA SER A 510 -22.84 -9.78 23.01
C SER A 510 -22.14 -10.69 23.99
N HIS A 511 -22.65 -10.75 25.22
CA HIS A 511 -22.19 -11.74 26.19
C HIS A 511 -22.76 -13.11 25.83
N LEU A 512 -21.91 -14.13 25.86
CA LEU A 512 -22.31 -15.51 25.55
C LEU A 512 -21.83 -16.44 26.68
N GLU A 513 -22.74 -17.26 27.17
CA GLU A 513 -22.40 -18.39 28.03
C GLU A 513 -22.76 -19.68 27.30
N ASN A 514 -21.76 -20.42 26.84
CA ASN A 514 -21.98 -21.74 26.23
C ASN A 514 -20.96 -22.74 26.75
N LYS A 515 -21.46 -23.92 27.14
CA LYS A 515 -20.66 -25.06 27.63
C LYS A 515 -20.53 -26.20 26.61
N GLU A 516 -20.97 -25.96 25.36
CA GLU A 516 -20.97 -26.98 24.31
C GLU A 516 -19.57 -27.21 23.73
N THR A 517 -19.33 -28.42 23.23
CA THR A 517 -18.07 -28.84 22.57
C THR A 517 -17.97 -28.33 21.12
N SER A 518 -18.99 -27.64 20.63
CA SER A 518 -19.01 -26.99 19.33
C SER A 518 -19.66 -25.62 19.42
N PHE A 519 -19.21 -24.68 18.59
CA PHE A 519 -19.84 -23.37 18.47
C PHE A 519 -20.65 -23.29 17.18
N ASN A 520 -21.96 -23.03 17.30
CA ASN A 520 -22.86 -22.89 16.17
C ASN A 520 -22.83 -21.46 15.63
N LEU A 521 -22.52 -21.31 14.35
CA LEU A 521 -22.45 -20.05 13.61
C LEU A 521 -23.71 -19.85 12.78
N ASN A 522 -24.29 -18.66 12.85
CA ASN A 522 -25.39 -18.22 12.00
C ASN A 522 -25.10 -16.83 11.46
N LEU A 523 -24.35 -16.77 10.36
CA LEU A 523 -23.83 -15.52 9.80
C LEU A 523 -24.67 -15.05 8.60
N ALA A 524 -25.15 -13.82 8.68
CA ALA A 524 -25.77 -13.14 7.55
C ALA A 524 -24.79 -12.99 6.36
N PRO A 525 -25.30 -12.72 5.16
CA PRO A 525 -24.45 -12.48 3.99
C PRO A 525 -23.38 -11.42 4.28
N TYR A 526 -22.14 -11.70 3.88
CA TYR A 526 -20.99 -10.80 3.98
C TYR A 526 -20.67 -10.28 5.40
N ASN A 527 -21.23 -10.90 6.45
CA ASN A 527 -20.95 -10.50 7.82
C ASN A 527 -19.66 -11.12 8.36
N THR A 528 -19.03 -10.35 9.24
CA THR A 528 -17.90 -10.80 10.06
C THR A 528 -18.28 -10.77 11.52
N GLU A 529 -18.07 -11.90 12.20
CA GLU A 529 -18.26 -12.05 13.64
C GLU A 529 -17.00 -12.62 14.29
N LEU A 530 -16.57 -12.00 15.36
CA LEU A 530 -15.47 -12.46 16.19
C LEU A 530 -16.07 -13.13 17.42
N ILE A 531 -15.62 -14.35 17.73
CA ILE A 531 -16.05 -15.12 18.90
C ILE A 531 -14.86 -15.27 19.82
N PHE A 532 -15.00 -14.83 21.06
CA PHE A 532 -13.93 -14.85 22.05
C PHE A 532 -14.15 -15.95 23.08
N PHE A 533 -13.06 -16.59 23.43
CA PHE A 533 -13.02 -17.73 24.37
C PHE A 533 -11.94 -17.47 25.43
N ALA A 534 -12.20 -17.94 26.65
CA ALA A 534 -11.22 -17.99 27.73
C ALA A 534 -10.97 -19.42 28.17
N SER A 535 -9.70 -19.75 28.51
CA SER A 535 -9.30 -21.03 29.08
C SER A 535 -9.73 -21.17 30.54
#